data_6ba2e88ef4dcdfe60a5baa0c17d4451f
#
_entry.id   6ba2e88ef4dcdfe60a5baa0c17d4451f
#
_cell.length_a   1.000
_cell.length_b   1.000
_cell.length_c   1.000
_cell.angle_alpha   90.00
_cell.angle_beta   90.00
_cell.angle_gamma   90.00
#
_symmetry.space_group_name_H-M   'P 1'
#
loop_
_entity.id
_entity.type
_entity.pdbx_description
1 polymer ?
#
loop_
_entity_poly.entity_id
_entity_poly.type
_entity_poly.pdbx_seq_one_letter_code
_entity_poly.pdbx_strand_id
1 'polypeptide(L)'
;WDCACLIVNSGSLEDNNELEIDEDDESESISVKKTASTDYGKIAKAMGEIISAGIKMSLVDINNSDYGFKPDAKNNQILYGMKGLLNVSDAVIDDIIKNRPYISPKDFLLKVHPNKQAMISLIKGGAFDTMIDRKICMGWYIWETCDKKKRITLQNMGGLIKYNLLPEKNEQQIMARRVYEFNRYLKSVCKIKGD
;
A
#
# COMPACT_ATOMS: atom_id res chain seq x y z
N TRP A 1 20.44 16.58 -1.52
CA TRP A 1 19.39 15.54 -1.70
C TRP A 1 19.98 14.14 -1.48
N ASP A 2 21.13 13.83 -2.06
CA ASP A 2 21.72 12.48 -2.00
C ASP A 2 22.07 12.06 -0.56
N CYS A 3 22.68 12.95 0.23
CA CYS A 3 22.97 12.69 1.63
C CYS A 3 21.70 12.42 2.45
N ALA A 4 20.63 13.19 2.22
CA ALA A 4 19.36 12.98 2.90
C ALA A 4 18.74 11.62 2.54
N CYS A 5 18.79 11.23 1.26
CA CYS A 5 18.34 9.92 0.82
C CYS A 5 19.15 8.78 1.46
N LEU A 6 20.49 8.93 1.56
CA LEU A 6 21.35 7.94 2.21
C LEU A 6 21.00 7.73 3.67
N ILE A 7 20.73 8.81 4.43
CA ILE A 7 20.34 8.72 5.84
C ILE A 7 19.04 7.95 6.02
N VAL A 8 18.03 8.22 5.18
CA VAL A 8 16.74 7.50 5.28
C VAL A 8 16.88 6.06 4.81
N ASN A 9 17.66 5.82 3.75
CA ASN A 9 17.88 4.49 3.22
C ASN A 9 18.65 3.58 4.20
N SER A 10 19.52 4.14 5.06
CA SER A 10 20.23 3.34 6.06
C SER A 10 19.27 2.62 7.01
N GLY A 11 18.15 3.25 7.40
CA GLY A 11 17.12 2.60 8.22
C GLY A 11 16.26 1.57 7.47
N SER A 12 16.18 1.66 6.14
CA SER A 12 15.35 0.76 5.34
C SER A 12 16.10 -0.45 4.75
N LEU A 13 17.44 -0.39 4.73
CA LEU A 13 18.31 -1.37 4.06
C LEU A 13 19.26 -2.12 5.02
N GLU A 14 19.25 -1.81 6.31
CA GLU A 14 20.13 -2.52 7.27
C GLU A 14 19.71 -3.99 7.41
N ASP A 15 20.62 -4.87 6.99
CA ASP A 15 20.65 -6.28 7.41
C ASP A 15 21.17 -6.33 8.85
N ASN A 16 20.28 -6.43 9.83
CA ASN A 16 20.69 -6.68 11.21
C ASN A 16 21.16 -8.13 11.30
N ASN A 17 22.46 -8.34 11.25
CA ASN A 17 23.11 -9.58 11.66
C ASN A 17 23.20 -9.58 13.20
N GLU A 18 22.11 -9.91 13.90
CA GLU A 18 22.19 -10.26 15.31
C GLU A 18 22.63 -11.73 15.40
N LEU A 19 23.82 -11.94 15.95
CA LEU A 19 24.31 -13.26 16.36
C LEU A 19 23.65 -13.56 17.71
N GLU A 20 22.52 -14.29 17.69
CA GLU A 20 22.05 -14.95 18.92
C GLU A 20 22.88 -16.21 19.13
N ILE A 21 23.64 -16.22 20.19
CA ILE A 21 24.37 -17.42 20.70
C ILE A 21 23.39 -18.08 21.67
N ASP A 22 22.75 -19.17 21.24
CA ASP A 22 22.04 -20.06 22.15
C ASP A 22 23.07 -20.82 23.01
N GLU A 23 23.18 -20.47 24.29
CA GLU A 23 24.17 -21.09 25.23
C GLU A 23 23.77 -22.49 25.72
N ASP A 24 22.64 -23.06 25.27
CA ASP A 24 22.08 -24.28 25.85
C ASP A 24 22.14 -25.53 24.96
N ASP A 25 22.88 -25.54 23.83
CA ASP A 25 22.96 -26.75 23.02
C ASP A 25 24.38 -27.10 22.58
N GLU A 26 24.87 -28.27 23.04
CA GLU A 26 26.23 -28.82 22.80
C GLU A 26 26.50 -29.25 21.34
N SER A 27 25.72 -28.78 20.38
CA SER A 27 25.99 -28.99 18.95
C SER A 27 26.25 -27.64 18.27
N GLU A 28 27.47 -27.43 17.82
CA GLU A 28 27.94 -26.29 17.04
C GLU A 28 27.20 -26.17 15.70
N SER A 29 25.98 -25.70 15.72
CA SER A 29 25.28 -25.22 14.51
C SER A 29 24.94 -23.73 14.66
N ILE A 30 25.82 -22.87 14.17
CA ILE A 30 25.57 -21.43 14.05
C ILE A 30 24.47 -21.22 13.02
N SER A 31 23.23 -21.09 13.46
CA SER A 31 22.11 -20.69 12.59
C SER A 31 22.04 -19.17 12.49
N VAL A 32 22.60 -18.61 11.45
CA VAL A 32 22.42 -17.18 11.12
C VAL A 32 20.99 -16.95 10.64
N LYS A 33 20.10 -16.55 11.54
CA LYS A 33 18.78 -16.02 11.16
C LYS A 33 18.95 -14.62 10.59
N LYS A 34 18.97 -14.48 9.27
CA LYS A 34 18.85 -13.18 8.60
C LYS A 34 17.42 -12.66 8.77
N THR A 35 17.17 -11.89 9.79
CA THR A 35 15.95 -11.08 9.90
C THR A 35 16.27 -9.66 9.43
N ALA A 36 16.16 -9.44 8.12
CA ALA A 36 16.18 -8.08 7.57
C ALA A 36 14.89 -7.37 8.00
N SER A 37 14.91 -6.70 9.16
CA SER A 37 13.78 -5.90 9.62
C SER A 37 14.04 -4.43 9.28
N THR A 38 13.09 -3.82 8.56
CA THR A 38 13.10 -2.36 8.30
C THR A 38 12.96 -1.60 9.62
N ASP A 39 13.95 -0.78 9.98
CA ASP A 39 13.88 0.07 11.17
C ASP A 39 13.04 1.32 10.92
N TYR A 40 11.75 1.20 11.17
CA TYR A 40 10.80 2.31 11.01
C TYR A 40 11.08 3.48 11.95
N GLY A 41 11.72 3.25 13.10
CA GLY A 41 12.11 4.30 14.05
C GLY A 41 13.20 5.20 13.46
N LYS A 42 14.23 4.61 12.89
CA LYS A 42 15.29 5.36 12.18
C LYS A 42 14.74 6.11 10.99
N ILE A 43 13.90 5.47 10.18
CA ILE A 43 13.24 6.14 9.03
C ILE A 43 12.43 7.35 9.49
N ALA A 44 11.59 7.20 10.50
CA ALA A 44 10.74 8.28 11.01
C ALA A 44 11.57 9.46 11.55
N LYS A 45 12.64 9.18 12.29
CA LYS A 45 13.57 10.20 12.79
C LYS A 45 14.24 10.96 11.66
N ALA A 46 14.82 10.24 10.68
CA ALA A 46 15.50 10.83 9.53
C ALA A 46 14.53 11.66 8.68
N MET A 47 13.29 11.19 8.48
CA MET A 47 12.24 11.95 7.78
C MET A 47 11.91 13.25 8.53
N GLY A 48 11.79 13.21 9.86
CA GLY A 48 11.54 14.39 10.68
C GLY A 48 12.64 15.45 10.54
N GLU A 49 13.91 15.03 10.54
CA GLU A 49 15.05 15.92 10.34
C GLU A 49 15.07 16.55 8.94
N ILE A 50 14.80 15.76 7.90
CA ILE A 50 14.73 16.21 6.51
C ILE A 50 13.60 17.24 6.32
N ILE A 51 12.41 16.97 6.84
CA ILE A 51 11.26 17.88 6.77
C ILE A 51 11.55 19.17 7.55
N SER A 52 12.19 19.07 8.72
CA SER A 52 12.58 20.22 9.54
C SER A 52 13.62 21.09 8.84
N ALA A 53 14.46 20.51 7.99
CA ALA A 53 15.40 21.22 7.12
C ALA A 53 14.72 21.87 5.89
N GLY A 54 13.39 21.82 5.78
CA GLY A 54 12.63 22.42 4.68
C GLY A 54 12.62 21.58 3.38
N ILE A 55 13.08 20.33 3.42
CA ILE A 55 13.10 19.44 2.27
C ILE A 55 11.74 18.75 2.16
N LYS A 56 11.10 18.88 0.99
CA LYS A 56 9.81 18.21 0.73
C LYS A 56 10.01 16.71 0.51
N MET A 57 9.06 15.93 1.04
CA MET A 57 8.97 14.50 0.76
C MET A 57 7.64 14.21 0.09
N SER A 58 7.68 13.39 -0.97
CA SER A 58 6.46 12.88 -1.61
C SER A 58 6.09 11.50 -1.05
N LEU A 59 4.86 11.11 -1.29
CA LEU A 59 4.42 9.74 -1.09
C LEU A 59 5.04 8.81 -2.15
N VAL A 60 4.84 7.51 -1.98
CA VAL A 60 5.19 6.52 -3.00
C VAL A 60 4.42 6.80 -4.29
N ASP A 61 5.09 6.71 -5.42
CA ASP A 61 4.50 6.72 -6.75
C ASP A 61 4.87 5.43 -7.49
N ILE A 62 3.86 4.72 -8.01
CA ILE A 62 4.05 3.40 -8.60
C ILE A 62 4.96 3.41 -9.82
N ASN A 63 4.98 4.53 -10.57
CA ASN A 63 5.80 4.68 -11.77
C ASN A 63 7.18 5.26 -11.50
N ASN A 64 7.36 5.98 -10.39
CA ASN A 64 8.56 6.78 -10.16
C ASN A 64 9.39 6.37 -8.94
N SER A 65 8.77 5.80 -7.87
CA SER A 65 9.52 5.35 -6.69
C SER A 65 10.34 4.11 -6.96
N ASP A 66 11.48 3.99 -6.27
CA ASP A 66 12.35 2.81 -6.33
C ASP A 66 12.35 2.07 -4.99
N TYR A 67 13.27 1.13 -4.80
CA TYR A 67 13.47 0.42 -3.54
C TYR A 67 13.60 1.39 -2.38
N GLY A 68 14.62 2.22 -2.44
CA GLY A 68 14.94 3.22 -1.44
C GLY A 68 14.39 4.59 -1.78
N PHE A 69 14.63 5.51 -0.88
CA PHE A 69 14.35 6.92 -1.08
C PHE A 69 15.30 7.49 -2.13
N LYS A 70 14.77 8.28 -3.05
CA LYS A 70 15.57 8.91 -4.10
C LYS A 70 15.19 10.36 -4.33
N PRO A 71 16.13 11.20 -4.83
CA PRO A 71 15.83 12.58 -5.16
C PRO A 71 14.94 12.68 -6.40
N ASP A 72 13.97 13.59 -6.36
CA ASP A 72 13.19 14.05 -7.50
C ASP A 72 13.55 15.52 -7.78
N ALA A 73 14.58 15.71 -8.58
CA ALA A 73 15.10 17.03 -8.89
C ALA A 73 14.08 17.93 -9.60
N LYS A 74 13.15 17.36 -10.38
CA LYS A 74 12.12 18.12 -11.10
C LYS A 74 11.16 18.83 -10.15
N ASN A 75 10.76 18.15 -9.07
CA ASN A 75 9.80 18.66 -8.11
C ASN A 75 10.46 19.18 -6.83
N ASN A 76 11.79 19.20 -6.76
CA ASN A 76 12.58 19.62 -5.60
C ASN A 76 12.15 18.90 -4.31
N GLN A 77 12.06 17.56 -4.36
CA GLN A 77 11.59 16.71 -3.27
C GLN A 77 12.34 15.38 -3.25
N ILE A 78 12.11 14.60 -2.19
CA ILE A 78 12.53 13.22 -2.07
C ILE A 78 11.32 12.31 -2.29
N LEU A 79 11.44 11.31 -3.17
CA LEU A 79 10.46 10.26 -3.37
C LEU A 79 10.61 9.19 -2.29
N TYR A 80 9.49 8.80 -1.67
CA TYR A 80 9.43 7.73 -0.69
C TYR A 80 9.78 6.38 -1.32
N GLY A 81 10.65 5.61 -0.66
CA GLY A 81 11.06 4.28 -1.11
C GLY A 81 10.01 3.20 -0.86
N MET A 82 9.80 2.31 -1.81
CA MET A 82 8.81 1.23 -1.68
C MET A 82 9.15 0.23 -0.57
N LYS A 83 10.43 0.03 -0.23
CA LYS A 83 10.89 -0.81 0.87
C LYS A 83 10.38 -0.33 2.25
N GLY A 84 10.07 0.96 2.39
CA GLY A 84 9.44 1.53 3.57
C GLY A 84 7.96 1.16 3.75
N LEU A 85 7.34 0.48 2.79
CA LEU A 85 5.95 0.04 2.89
C LEU A 85 5.86 -1.36 3.52
N LEU A 86 4.98 -1.50 4.52
CA LEU A 86 4.67 -2.80 5.12
C LEU A 86 4.10 -3.76 4.07
N ASN A 87 4.47 -5.04 4.18
CA ASN A 87 3.94 -6.13 3.35
C ASN A 87 4.23 -6.01 1.84
N VAL A 88 5.17 -5.16 1.44
CA VAL A 88 5.68 -5.08 0.06
C VAL A 88 7.05 -5.72 0.05
N SER A 89 7.15 -6.95 -0.46
CA SER A 89 8.41 -7.70 -0.53
C SER A 89 9.28 -7.22 -1.68
N ASP A 90 10.57 -7.54 -1.62
CA ASP A 90 11.55 -7.19 -2.64
C ASP A 90 11.16 -7.75 -4.01
N ALA A 91 10.68 -8.99 -4.07
CA ALA A 91 10.19 -9.59 -5.31
C ALA A 91 9.03 -8.80 -5.94
N VAL A 92 8.12 -8.26 -5.12
CA VAL A 92 7.04 -7.39 -5.61
C VAL A 92 7.58 -6.07 -6.12
N ILE A 93 8.60 -5.49 -5.46
CA ILE A 93 9.23 -4.25 -5.91
C ILE A 93 9.95 -4.46 -7.24
N ASP A 94 10.67 -5.57 -7.41
CA ASP A 94 11.31 -5.93 -8.67
C ASP A 94 10.30 -6.04 -9.81
N ASP A 95 9.20 -6.76 -9.58
CA ASP A 95 8.13 -6.89 -10.56
C ASP A 95 7.50 -5.53 -10.91
N ILE A 96 7.33 -4.65 -9.91
CA ILE A 96 6.84 -3.29 -10.12
C ILE A 96 7.79 -2.52 -11.06
N ILE A 97 9.07 -2.49 -10.74
CA ILE A 97 10.07 -1.72 -11.51
C ILE A 97 10.18 -2.26 -12.93
N LYS A 98 10.19 -3.58 -13.10
CA LYS A 98 10.33 -4.25 -14.39
C LYS A 98 9.18 -4.01 -15.35
N ASN A 99 7.94 -3.93 -14.83
CA ASN A 99 6.73 -3.88 -15.66
C ASN A 99 6.16 -2.45 -15.87
N ARG A 100 6.89 -1.40 -15.49
CA ARG A 100 6.53 0.00 -15.76
C ARG A 100 6.50 0.30 -17.26
N PRO A 101 5.71 1.32 -17.70
CA PRO A 101 4.80 2.16 -16.94
C PRO A 101 3.42 1.56 -16.73
N TYR A 102 2.70 2.06 -15.71
CA TYR A 102 1.32 1.73 -15.42
C TYR A 102 0.42 2.91 -15.73
N ILE A 103 -0.71 2.64 -16.39
CA ILE A 103 -1.71 3.67 -16.77
C ILE A 103 -2.92 3.68 -15.84
N SER A 104 -3.09 2.65 -15.03
CA SER A 104 -4.18 2.53 -14.06
C SER A 104 -3.89 1.47 -13.01
N PRO A 105 -4.57 1.48 -11.84
CA PRO A 105 -4.48 0.40 -10.85
C PRO A 105 -4.87 -0.97 -11.41
N LYS A 106 -5.77 -1.02 -12.39
CA LYS A 106 -6.16 -2.26 -13.07
C LYS A 106 -5.04 -2.79 -13.96
N ASP A 107 -4.38 -1.92 -14.71
CA ASP A 107 -3.21 -2.29 -15.53
C ASP A 107 -2.09 -2.85 -14.64
N PHE A 108 -1.85 -2.21 -13.49
CA PHE A 108 -0.91 -2.69 -12.48
C PHE A 108 -1.26 -4.11 -11.98
N LEU A 109 -2.51 -4.34 -11.59
CA LEU A 109 -2.97 -5.66 -11.14
C LEU A 109 -2.73 -6.76 -12.18
N LEU A 110 -2.95 -6.46 -13.45
CA LEU A 110 -2.78 -7.41 -14.56
C LEU A 110 -1.31 -7.70 -14.89
N LYS A 111 -0.40 -6.79 -14.59
CA LYS A 111 1.04 -6.95 -14.87
C LYS A 111 1.83 -7.55 -13.73
N VAL A 112 1.53 -7.18 -12.48
CA VAL A 112 2.33 -7.52 -11.30
C VAL A 112 1.71 -8.64 -10.47
N HIS A 113 0.38 -8.79 -10.48
CA HIS A 113 -0.35 -9.77 -9.66
C HIS A 113 0.04 -9.76 -8.16
N PRO A 114 0.09 -8.59 -7.49
CA PRO A 114 0.52 -8.51 -6.11
C PRO A 114 -0.46 -9.25 -5.20
N ASN A 115 0.03 -9.76 -4.08
CA ASN A 115 -0.88 -10.30 -3.07
C ASN A 115 -1.76 -9.20 -2.46
N LYS A 116 -2.83 -9.60 -1.78
CA LYS A 116 -3.83 -8.66 -1.22
C LYS A 116 -3.21 -7.66 -0.24
N GLN A 117 -2.27 -8.09 0.59
CA GLN A 117 -1.65 -7.22 1.61
C GLN A 117 -0.75 -6.18 0.95
N ALA A 118 0.08 -6.59 -0.02
CA ALA A 118 0.93 -5.68 -0.79
C ALA A 118 0.10 -4.63 -1.53
N MET A 119 -0.99 -5.03 -2.21
CA MET A 119 -1.86 -4.09 -2.91
C MET A 119 -2.51 -3.08 -1.96
N ILE A 120 -3.03 -3.53 -0.81
CA ILE A 120 -3.59 -2.64 0.20
C ILE A 120 -2.54 -1.66 0.73
N SER A 121 -1.31 -2.12 0.97
CA SER A 121 -0.22 -1.28 1.45
C SER A 121 0.20 -0.24 0.43
N LEU A 122 0.30 -0.61 -0.85
CA LEU A 122 0.56 0.31 -1.95
C LEU A 122 -0.53 1.39 -2.07
N ILE A 123 -1.81 1.01 -2.02
CA ILE A 123 -2.91 1.97 -2.06
C ILE A 123 -2.86 2.91 -0.84
N LYS A 124 -2.66 2.37 0.38
CA LYS A 124 -2.55 3.18 1.61
C LYS A 124 -1.35 4.11 1.58
N GLY A 125 -0.23 3.67 1.00
CA GLY A 125 0.99 4.46 0.82
C GLY A 125 0.88 5.55 -0.24
N GLY A 126 -0.22 5.58 -1.01
CA GLY A 126 -0.45 6.61 -2.03
C GLY A 126 0.14 6.30 -3.40
N ALA A 127 0.55 5.06 -3.64
CA ALA A 127 1.25 4.68 -4.87
C ALA A 127 0.50 4.99 -6.17
N PHE A 128 -0.81 5.18 -6.10
CA PHE A 128 -1.69 5.46 -7.25
C PHE A 128 -2.31 6.86 -7.21
N ASP A 129 -1.95 7.72 -6.25
CA ASP A 129 -2.60 9.03 -6.05
C ASP A 129 -2.46 9.97 -7.25
N THR A 130 -1.43 9.78 -8.08
CA THR A 130 -1.25 10.51 -9.35
C THR A 130 -2.25 10.10 -10.44
N MET A 131 -2.93 8.96 -10.28
CA MET A 131 -3.86 8.39 -11.26
C MET A 131 -5.31 8.46 -10.81
N ILE A 132 -5.55 8.22 -9.51
CA ILE A 132 -6.90 8.07 -8.94
C ILE A 132 -6.88 8.40 -7.44
N ASP A 133 -7.97 8.98 -6.95
CA ASP A 133 -8.15 9.20 -5.51
C ASP A 133 -8.01 7.89 -4.72
N ARG A 134 -7.29 7.95 -3.61
CA ARG A 134 -6.94 6.78 -2.77
C ARG A 134 -8.17 6.02 -2.24
N LYS A 135 -9.21 6.74 -1.84
CA LYS A 135 -10.46 6.13 -1.34
C LYS A 135 -11.20 5.41 -2.46
N ILE A 136 -11.21 6.02 -3.65
CA ILE A 136 -11.82 5.43 -4.84
C ILE A 136 -11.03 4.19 -5.27
N CYS A 137 -9.71 4.27 -5.29
CA CYS A 137 -8.83 3.15 -5.61
C CYS A 137 -9.05 1.97 -4.66
N MET A 138 -9.11 2.23 -3.34
CA MET A 138 -9.37 1.20 -2.34
C MET A 138 -10.78 0.59 -2.51
N GLY A 139 -11.78 1.42 -2.72
CA GLY A 139 -13.15 0.96 -2.96
C GLY A 139 -13.26 0.08 -4.21
N TRP A 140 -12.63 0.51 -5.32
CA TRP A 140 -12.52 -0.28 -6.54
C TRP A 140 -11.84 -1.64 -6.29
N TYR A 141 -10.69 -1.64 -5.61
CA TYR A 141 -9.95 -2.88 -5.34
C TYR A 141 -10.75 -3.87 -4.48
N ILE A 142 -11.42 -3.37 -3.44
CA ILE A 142 -12.29 -4.20 -2.60
C ILE A 142 -13.44 -4.77 -3.43
N TRP A 143 -14.05 -3.95 -4.28
CA TRP A 143 -15.13 -4.39 -5.15
C TRP A 143 -14.68 -5.47 -6.14
N GLU A 144 -13.53 -5.27 -6.79
CA GLU A 144 -12.99 -6.20 -7.78
C GLU A 144 -12.61 -7.56 -7.17
N THR A 145 -12.01 -7.54 -5.97
CA THR A 145 -11.45 -8.75 -5.34
C THR A 145 -12.36 -9.40 -4.32
N CYS A 146 -13.40 -8.73 -3.85
CA CYS A 146 -14.34 -9.30 -2.88
C CYS A 146 -15.24 -10.34 -3.56
N ASP A 147 -15.42 -11.49 -2.88
CA ASP A 147 -16.42 -12.48 -3.29
C ASP A 147 -17.78 -11.83 -3.46
N LYS A 148 -18.46 -12.13 -4.58
CA LYS A 148 -19.80 -11.59 -4.89
C LYS A 148 -20.78 -11.78 -3.74
N LYS A 149 -20.72 -12.90 -3.03
CA LYS A 149 -21.56 -13.20 -1.86
C LYS A 149 -21.30 -12.29 -0.66
N LYS A 150 -20.12 -11.69 -0.59
CA LYS A 150 -19.71 -10.80 0.52
C LYS A 150 -19.87 -9.31 0.18
N ARG A 151 -20.24 -8.98 -1.05
CA ARG A 151 -20.49 -7.59 -1.46
C ARG A 151 -21.79 -7.08 -0.84
N ILE A 152 -21.76 -5.85 -0.33
CA ILE A 152 -22.99 -5.17 0.11
C ILE A 152 -23.73 -4.71 -1.15
N THR A 153 -24.88 -5.34 -1.41
CA THR A 153 -25.80 -5.00 -2.51
C THR A 153 -27.17 -4.68 -1.92
N LEU A 154 -28.05 -4.09 -2.73
CA LEU A 154 -29.43 -3.84 -2.32
C LEU A 154 -30.16 -5.15 -1.93
N GLN A 155 -29.81 -6.27 -2.56
CA GLN A 155 -30.39 -7.57 -2.26
C GLN A 155 -29.97 -8.12 -0.89
N ASN A 156 -28.67 -8.03 -0.55
CA ASN A 156 -28.21 -8.57 0.74
C ASN A 156 -28.36 -7.57 1.89
N MET A 157 -28.66 -6.29 1.62
CA MET A 157 -29.02 -5.33 2.67
C MET A 157 -30.29 -5.73 3.43
N GLY A 158 -31.24 -6.38 2.79
CA GLY A 158 -32.45 -6.88 3.47
C GLY A 158 -32.13 -7.81 4.63
N GLY A 159 -31.10 -8.65 4.51
CA GLY A 159 -30.60 -9.48 5.61
C GLY A 159 -30.00 -8.67 6.75
N LEU A 160 -29.22 -7.64 6.46
CA LEU A 160 -28.61 -6.78 7.48
C LEU A 160 -29.68 -5.99 8.26
N ILE A 161 -30.72 -5.54 7.60
CA ILE A 161 -31.88 -4.88 8.22
C ILE A 161 -32.64 -5.85 9.12
N LYS A 162 -32.89 -7.08 8.65
CA LYS A 162 -33.61 -8.13 9.40
C LYS A 162 -32.92 -8.47 10.73
N TYR A 163 -31.58 -8.44 10.75
CA TYR A 163 -30.80 -8.76 11.96
C TYR A 163 -30.40 -7.52 12.76
N ASN A 164 -31.01 -6.36 12.51
CA ASN A 164 -30.70 -5.09 13.21
C ASN A 164 -29.21 -4.68 13.17
N LEU A 165 -28.51 -5.03 12.13
CA LEU A 165 -27.10 -4.69 11.93
C LEU A 165 -26.90 -3.32 11.26
N LEU A 166 -27.99 -2.68 10.83
CA LEU A 166 -27.99 -1.31 10.31
C LEU A 166 -28.77 -0.39 11.26
N PRO A 167 -28.39 0.90 11.33
CA PRO A 167 -29.09 1.87 12.16
C PRO A 167 -30.53 2.13 11.68
N GLU A 168 -31.22 3.08 12.25
CA GLU A 168 -32.66 3.33 12.07
C GLU A 168 -33.13 3.46 10.60
N LYS A 169 -34.46 3.24 10.37
CA LYS A 169 -35.06 3.13 9.02
C LYS A 169 -34.67 4.21 8.03
N ASN A 170 -34.57 5.47 8.47
CA ASN A 170 -34.21 6.58 7.59
C ASN A 170 -32.75 6.52 7.13
N GLU A 171 -31.85 6.14 8.02
CA GLU A 171 -30.43 5.96 7.72
C GLU A 171 -30.18 4.74 6.85
N GLN A 172 -30.98 3.68 6.99
CA GLN A 172 -30.92 2.50 6.13
C GLN A 172 -31.22 2.83 4.67
N GLN A 173 -32.23 3.66 4.41
CA GLN A 173 -32.55 4.09 3.05
C GLN A 173 -31.44 4.97 2.44
N ILE A 174 -30.87 5.88 3.24
CA ILE A 174 -29.75 6.72 2.80
C ILE A 174 -28.53 5.84 2.50
N MET A 175 -28.25 4.85 3.34
CA MET A 175 -27.13 3.94 3.14
C MET A 175 -27.33 3.06 1.90
N ALA A 176 -28.53 2.56 1.64
CA ALA A 176 -28.86 1.81 0.43
C ALA A 176 -28.62 2.63 -0.83
N ARG A 177 -29.08 3.88 -0.83
CA ARG A 177 -28.88 4.82 -1.93
C ARG A 177 -27.39 5.11 -2.14
N ARG A 178 -26.63 5.37 -1.07
CA ARG A 178 -25.18 5.63 -1.15
C ARG A 178 -24.41 4.44 -1.71
N VAL A 179 -24.74 3.21 -1.31
CA VAL A 179 -24.12 2.00 -1.87
C VAL A 179 -24.40 1.88 -3.36
N TYR A 180 -25.66 2.12 -3.79
CA TYR A 180 -26.03 2.09 -5.19
C TYR A 180 -25.31 3.16 -6.02
N GLU A 181 -25.30 4.40 -5.54
CA GLU A 181 -24.64 5.52 -6.20
C GLU A 181 -23.13 5.31 -6.28
N PHE A 182 -22.52 4.81 -5.21
CA PHE A 182 -21.09 4.49 -5.15
C PHE A 182 -20.72 3.39 -6.15
N ASN A 183 -21.47 2.31 -6.20
CA ASN A 183 -21.27 1.23 -7.17
C ASN A 183 -21.42 1.73 -8.60
N ARG A 184 -22.43 2.57 -8.88
CA ARG A 184 -22.63 3.20 -10.18
C ARG A 184 -21.46 4.10 -10.55
N TYR A 185 -20.96 4.88 -9.62
CA TYR A 185 -19.79 5.75 -9.80
C TYR A 185 -18.54 4.93 -10.11
N LEU A 186 -18.24 3.89 -9.34
CA LEU A 186 -17.11 3.00 -9.59
C LEU A 186 -17.16 2.37 -10.98
N LYS A 187 -18.32 1.92 -11.43
CA LYS A 187 -18.51 1.39 -12.78
C LYS A 187 -18.17 2.41 -13.85
N SER A 188 -18.56 3.66 -13.66
CA SER A 188 -18.32 4.73 -14.64
C SER A 188 -16.86 5.15 -14.70
N VAL A 189 -16.21 5.33 -13.53
CA VAL A 189 -14.84 5.85 -13.43
C VAL A 189 -13.80 4.79 -13.74
N CYS A 190 -13.98 3.58 -13.20
CA CYS A 190 -13.01 2.49 -13.33
C CYS A 190 -13.30 1.55 -14.49
N LYS A 191 -14.30 1.83 -15.33
CA LYS A 191 -14.77 0.96 -16.44
C LYS A 191 -14.99 -0.48 -15.99
N ILE A 192 -15.42 -0.68 -14.75
CA ILE A 192 -15.76 -2.00 -14.23
C ILE A 192 -17.06 -2.42 -14.91
N LYS A 193 -17.00 -3.47 -15.74
CA LYS A 193 -18.22 -4.07 -16.30
C LYS A 193 -19.05 -4.60 -15.13
N GLY A 194 -20.29 -4.09 -15.04
CA GLY A 194 -21.23 -4.59 -14.04
C GLY A 194 -21.67 -6.02 -14.37
N ASP A 195 -21.98 -6.74 -13.33
CA ASP A 195 -22.80 -7.95 -13.44
C ASP A 195 -24.24 -7.58 -13.75
#